data_4b661da90b096ff3442ec4be7ccb7c92
#
_entry.id   4b661da90b096ff3442ec4be7ccb7c92
#
_cell.length_a   1.000
_cell.length_b   1.000
_cell.length_c   1.000
_cell.angle_alpha   90.00
_cell.angle_beta   90.00
_cell.angle_gamma   90.00
#
_symmetry.space_group_name_H-M   'P 1'
#
loop_
_entity.id
_entity.type
_entity.pdbx_description
1 polymer ?
#
loop_
_entity_poly.entity_id
_entity_poly.type
_entity_poly.pdbx_seq_one_letter_code
_entity_poly.pdbx_strand_id
1 'polypeptide(L)'
;MQHFDLKTAITMFVTFTIEMLVAAIMLKKHKLAFRFKPYISIPCGLLIAFSGGVAMIIFLSQFFDISKWNEAWNIFVYTIPVITIFGGLLFAYKTSIPKLLLTLSVAYTFQHMAYQWVTVVLDTGLQGKLYEAFGQEWYVNVYQNVLSYVITYAIKIGVYVGCYFLIARTYIKYSKYIFRTLNVIVLGVMVYLVCNVANAYVVHHMWWDGTMRLILALSLIMFCILFDSLIVGGFHIVERREETTIIKATLNSKIRQQEMMENNINFINMKCHDLRKELRRLKAKKGSLTDEDFCMLEESLNFYDSSVKTGNVNIDALLQDKLIYCNSVGIEFTSLVDGDAFKDMTPSDVYFLLTNIIDNAIEATESIEEKEKRIISLTASKKQGVLVIEETNYFKGNVTFNDDGSIKTTKLENKKYHGYGTKSIAYITRKYDGKMDIDIKDDIFKLKIAI
;
A
#
# COMPACT_ATOMS: atom_id res chain seq x y z
N MET A 1 27.11 -45.71 9.20
CA MET A 1 25.73 -45.18 9.19
C MET A 1 25.42 -44.70 10.59
N GLN A 2 25.33 -43.37 10.82
CA GLN A 2 24.76 -42.88 12.09
C GLN A 2 23.30 -43.29 12.13
N HIS A 3 22.92 -44.07 13.15
CA HIS A 3 21.55 -44.37 13.41
C HIS A 3 20.82 -43.06 13.71
N PHE A 4 19.93 -42.66 12.82
CA PHE A 4 19.08 -41.50 13.00
C PHE A 4 18.06 -41.86 14.08
N ASP A 5 18.26 -41.41 15.29
CA ASP A 5 17.39 -41.67 16.43
C ASP A 5 16.46 -40.49 16.71
N LEU A 6 15.44 -40.72 17.49
CA LEU A 6 14.45 -39.69 17.85
C LEU A 6 15.08 -38.49 18.55
N LYS A 7 16.14 -38.72 19.36
CA LYS A 7 16.86 -37.63 20.04
C LYS A 7 17.56 -36.70 19.05
N THR A 8 18.21 -37.27 18.05
CA THR A 8 18.88 -36.53 16.96
C THR A 8 17.84 -35.72 16.16
N ALA A 9 16.68 -36.33 15.80
CA ALA A 9 15.59 -35.63 15.11
C ALA A 9 15.07 -34.43 15.91
N ILE A 10 14.82 -34.58 17.19
CA ILE A 10 14.36 -33.51 18.08
C ILE A 10 15.43 -32.41 18.20
N THR A 11 16.70 -32.77 18.34
CA THR A 11 17.81 -31.79 18.45
C THR A 11 17.93 -30.98 17.16
N MET A 12 17.88 -31.60 16.00
CA MET A 12 17.89 -30.92 14.69
C MET A 12 16.69 -29.98 14.54
N PHE A 13 15.49 -30.44 14.91
CA PHE A 13 14.27 -29.64 14.91
C PHE A 13 14.42 -28.37 15.77
N VAL A 14 14.88 -28.51 17.01
CA VAL A 14 15.01 -27.39 17.94
C VAL A 14 16.04 -26.39 17.43
N THR A 15 17.21 -26.85 16.96
CA THR A 15 18.25 -26.00 16.41
C THR A 15 17.76 -25.23 15.20
N PHE A 16 17.16 -25.92 14.24
CA PHE A 16 16.59 -25.31 13.03
C PHE A 16 15.49 -24.29 13.36
N THR A 17 14.62 -24.60 14.32
CA THR A 17 13.55 -23.70 14.76
C THR A 17 14.12 -22.41 15.36
N ILE A 18 15.16 -22.49 16.18
CA ILE A 18 15.84 -21.32 16.76
C ILE A 18 16.45 -20.47 15.64
N GLU A 19 17.17 -21.06 14.70
CA GLU A 19 17.81 -20.37 13.58
C GLU A 19 16.78 -19.66 12.69
N MET A 20 15.67 -20.31 12.36
CA MET A 20 14.59 -19.72 11.59
C MET A 20 13.91 -18.57 12.32
N LEU A 21 13.70 -18.68 13.64
CA LEU A 21 13.13 -17.60 14.44
C LEU A 21 14.08 -16.38 14.49
N VAL A 22 15.38 -16.60 14.62
CA VAL A 22 16.39 -15.51 14.56
C VAL A 22 16.30 -14.80 13.22
N ALA A 23 16.33 -15.54 12.10
CA ALA A 23 16.20 -14.98 10.76
C ALA A 23 14.88 -14.21 10.56
N ALA A 24 13.74 -14.75 11.03
CA ALA A 24 12.45 -14.10 10.95
C ALA A 24 12.37 -12.80 11.78
N ILE A 25 13.03 -12.78 12.95
CA ILE A 25 13.13 -11.58 13.79
C ILE A 25 13.95 -10.48 13.09
N MET A 26 15.03 -10.84 12.40
CA MET A 26 15.84 -9.88 11.62
C MET A 26 15.04 -9.18 10.52
N LEU A 27 14.04 -9.84 9.96
CA LEU A 27 13.15 -9.31 8.92
C LEU A 27 11.98 -8.50 9.48
N LYS A 28 11.86 -8.39 10.80
CA LYS A 28 10.75 -7.73 11.46
C LYS A 28 10.88 -6.21 11.40
N LYS A 29 9.86 -5.53 10.88
CA LYS A 29 9.71 -4.08 11.04
C LYS A 29 9.25 -3.77 12.48
N HIS A 30 9.81 -2.74 13.13
CA HIS A 30 9.58 -2.36 14.53
C HIS A 30 8.10 -2.15 14.96
N LYS A 31 7.12 -2.20 14.04
CA LYS A 31 5.70 -1.95 14.32
C LYS A 31 4.79 -3.05 13.77
N LEU A 32 5.09 -4.33 14.03
CA LEU A 32 4.07 -5.37 13.81
C LEU A 32 3.08 -5.33 14.98
N ALA A 33 1.79 -5.16 14.66
CA ALA A 33 0.74 -5.26 15.66
C ALA A 33 0.65 -6.70 16.16
N PHE A 34 0.70 -6.90 17.47
CA PHE A 34 0.41 -8.18 18.07
C PHE A 34 -1.10 -8.45 18.04
N ARG A 35 -1.47 -9.73 17.96
CA ARG A 35 -2.90 -10.13 18.02
C ARG A 35 -3.48 -9.94 19.41
N PHE A 36 -2.68 -10.24 20.43
CA PHE A 36 -2.96 -10.03 21.84
C PHE A 36 -1.86 -9.16 22.45
N LYS A 37 -1.87 -8.96 23.77
CA LYS A 37 -0.76 -8.27 24.45
C LYS A 37 0.57 -9.02 24.22
N PRO A 38 1.71 -8.34 24.03
CA PRO A 38 2.99 -8.97 23.64
C PRO A 38 3.43 -10.10 24.59
N TYR A 39 3.18 -9.94 25.89
CA TYR A 39 3.52 -10.93 26.92
C TYR A 39 2.66 -12.20 26.86
N ILE A 40 1.56 -12.22 26.10
CA ILE A 40 0.76 -13.42 25.80
C ILE A 40 1.11 -13.95 24.41
N SER A 41 1.12 -13.06 23.40
CA SER A 41 1.31 -13.46 22.01
C SER A 41 2.66 -14.14 21.76
N ILE A 42 3.73 -13.61 22.35
CA ILE A 42 5.09 -14.15 22.12
C ILE A 42 5.25 -15.53 22.77
N PRO A 43 4.97 -15.73 24.07
CA PRO A 43 5.13 -17.06 24.68
C PRO A 43 4.22 -18.11 24.05
N CYS A 44 2.94 -17.80 23.76
CA CYS A 44 2.05 -18.74 23.11
C CYS A 44 2.50 -19.07 21.69
N GLY A 45 2.96 -18.10 20.91
CA GLY A 45 3.50 -18.35 19.58
C GLY A 45 4.74 -19.25 19.60
N LEU A 46 5.66 -19.02 20.54
CA LEU A 46 6.83 -19.87 20.76
C LEU A 46 6.42 -21.28 21.23
N LEU A 47 5.46 -21.37 22.13
CA LEU A 47 4.96 -22.66 22.61
C LEU A 47 4.37 -23.47 21.44
N ILE A 48 3.60 -22.87 20.55
CA ILE A 48 3.08 -23.53 19.34
C ILE A 48 4.24 -23.98 18.44
N ALA A 49 5.24 -23.14 18.22
CA ALA A 49 6.37 -23.45 17.34
C ALA A 49 7.20 -24.64 17.88
N PHE A 50 7.50 -24.68 19.17
CA PHE A 50 8.35 -25.71 19.77
C PHE A 50 7.59 -26.95 20.16
N SER A 51 6.55 -26.84 21.01
CA SER A 51 5.85 -28.01 21.52
C SER A 51 5.03 -28.72 20.45
N GLY A 52 4.39 -27.95 19.55
CA GLY A 52 3.65 -28.48 18.42
C GLY A 52 4.53 -29.29 17.48
N GLY A 53 5.75 -28.80 17.21
CA GLY A 53 6.71 -29.50 16.35
C GLY A 53 7.29 -30.75 16.99
N VAL A 54 7.69 -30.70 18.25
CA VAL A 54 8.17 -31.88 18.99
C VAL A 54 7.07 -32.94 19.08
N ALA A 55 5.85 -32.55 19.42
CA ALA A 55 4.71 -33.47 19.46
C ALA A 55 4.44 -34.12 18.09
N MET A 56 4.56 -33.36 17.00
CA MET A 56 4.39 -33.88 15.64
C MET A 56 5.49 -34.87 15.25
N ILE A 57 6.74 -34.60 15.62
CA ILE A 57 7.86 -35.54 15.38
C ILE A 57 7.65 -36.83 16.16
N ILE A 58 7.27 -36.76 17.44
CA ILE A 58 6.97 -37.92 18.27
C ILE A 58 5.81 -38.71 17.69
N PHE A 59 4.72 -38.03 17.29
CA PHE A 59 3.57 -38.69 16.68
C PHE A 59 3.97 -39.42 15.40
N LEU A 60 4.68 -38.79 14.47
CA LEU A 60 5.10 -39.42 13.23
C LEU A 60 6.06 -40.61 13.47
N SER A 61 6.90 -40.54 14.49
CA SER A 61 7.84 -41.61 14.84
C SER A 61 7.12 -42.92 15.28
N GLN A 62 5.87 -42.85 15.68
CA GLN A 62 5.07 -44.02 16.02
C GLN A 62 4.52 -44.78 14.79
N PHE A 63 4.35 -44.04 13.68
CA PHE A 63 3.80 -44.63 12.44
C PHE A 63 4.84 -45.00 11.41
N PHE A 64 6.03 -44.36 11.46
CA PHE A 64 7.09 -44.53 10.49
C PHE A 64 8.37 -45.02 11.18
N ASP A 65 8.93 -46.11 10.68
CA ASP A 65 10.23 -46.62 11.14
C ASP A 65 11.34 -45.65 10.65
N ILE A 66 11.87 -44.88 11.56
CA ILE A 66 12.91 -43.87 11.31
C ILE A 66 14.14 -44.48 10.61
N SER A 67 14.45 -45.75 10.91
CA SER A 67 15.61 -46.46 10.37
C SER A 67 15.51 -46.80 8.88
N LYS A 68 14.28 -46.95 8.38
CA LYS A 68 13.98 -47.38 6.98
C LYS A 68 13.77 -46.22 6.02
N TRP A 69 13.42 -45.01 6.54
CA TRP A 69 12.98 -43.87 5.74
C TRP A 69 13.86 -42.66 5.93
N ASN A 70 15.19 -42.81 5.95
CA ASN A 70 16.15 -41.74 6.24
C ASN A 70 15.97 -40.46 5.41
N GLU A 71 15.68 -40.58 4.11
CA GLU A 71 15.44 -39.41 3.23
C GLU A 71 14.13 -38.70 3.58
N ALA A 72 13.05 -39.44 3.71
CA ALA A 72 11.75 -38.88 4.05
C ALA A 72 11.76 -38.22 5.44
N TRP A 73 12.46 -38.84 6.41
CA TRP A 73 12.63 -38.24 7.74
C TRP A 73 13.40 -36.92 7.69
N ASN A 74 14.44 -36.80 6.90
CA ASN A 74 15.16 -35.55 6.72
C ASN A 74 14.24 -34.44 6.18
N ILE A 75 13.41 -34.75 5.17
CA ILE A 75 12.42 -33.82 4.64
C ILE A 75 11.44 -33.38 5.73
N PHE A 76 10.90 -34.33 6.51
CA PHE A 76 9.94 -34.02 7.60
C PHE A 76 10.57 -33.17 8.71
N VAL A 77 11.79 -33.51 9.17
CA VAL A 77 12.51 -32.78 10.23
C VAL A 77 12.74 -31.30 9.86
N TYR A 78 12.96 -30.99 8.58
CA TYR A 78 13.10 -29.60 8.12
C TYR A 78 11.76 -28.94 7.75
N THR A 79 10.72 -29.71 7.41
CA THR A 79 9.40 -29.16 7.03
C THR A 79 8.54 -28.82 8.26
N ILE A 80 8.57 -29.65 9.29
CA ILE A 80 7.78 -29.47 10.50
C ILE A 80 8.08 -28.11 11.18
N PRO A 81 9.35 -27.68 11.36
CA PRO A 81 9.65 -26.37 11.93
C PRO A 81 9.04 -25.22 11.15
N VAL A 82 9.08 -25.26 9.82
CA VAL A 82 8.53 -24.19 8.99
C VAL A 82 7.02 -24.05 9.20
N ILE A 83 6.32 -25.18 9.24
CA ILE A 83 4.86 -25.22 9.47
C ILE A 83 4.51 -24.71 10.88
N THR A 84 5.23 -25.19 11.90
CA THR A 84 4.94 -24.82 13.29
C THR A 84 5.34 -23.38 13.63
N ILE A 85 6.43 -22.88 13.06
CA ILE A 85 6.82 -21.45 13.15
C ILE A 85 5.77 -20.60 12.45
N PHE A 86 5.30 -21.00 11.26
CA PHE A 86 4.22 -20.29 10.56
C PHE A 86 2.98 -20.17 11.45
N GLY A 87 2.54 -21.28 12.06
CA GLY A 87 1.40 -21.29 12.99
C GLY A 87 1.63 -20.40 14.21
N GLY A 88 2.81 -20.49 14.82
CA GLY A 88 3.19 -19.68 15.97
C GLY A 88 3.22 -18.18 15.67
N LEU A 89 3.80 -17.78 14.54
CA LEU A 89 3.85 -16.39 14.10
C LEU A 89 2.46 -15.86 13.69
N LEU A 90 1.64 -16.69 13.08
CA LEU A 90 0.26 -16.35 12.71
C LEU A 90 -0.62 -16.12 13.94
N PHE A 91 -0.35 -16.86 15.00
CA PHE A 91 -0.99 -16.65 16.30
C PHE A 91 -0.48 -15.36 16.97
N ALA A 92 0.82 -15.13 16.96
CA ALA A 92 1.43 -14.01 17.69
C ALA A 92 1.13 -12.64 17.06
N TYR A 93 1.08 -12.54 15.72
CA TYR A 93 0.99 -11.27 15.02
C TYR A 93 -0.30 -11.12 14.20
N LYS A 94 -0.84 -9.90 14.18
CA LYS A 94 -1.93 -9.50 13.27
C LYS A 94 -1.32 -9.11 11.91
N THR A 95 -1.12 -10.10 11.05
CA THR A 95 -0.51 -9.89 9.73
C THR A 95 -1.22 -10.73 8.66
N SER A 96 -1.07 -10.35 7.39
CA SER A 96 -1.62 -11.13 6.28
C SER A 96 -0.80 -12.39 6.02
N ILE A 97 -1.48 -13.48 5.66
CA ILE A 97 -0.86 -14.77 5.32
C ILE A 97 0.25 -14.60 4.24
N PRO A 98 0.02 -13.89 3.11
CA PRO A 98 1.07 -13.70 2.11
C PRO A 98 2.35 -13.06 2.65
N LYS A 99 2.19 -12.08 3.54
CA LYS A 99 3.33 -11.41 4.17
C LYS A 99 4.13 -12.36 5.03
N LEU A 100 3.45 -13.18 5.81
CA LEU A 100 4.10 -14.14 6.69
C LEU A 100 4.83 -15.21 5.88
N LEU A 101 4.21 -15.75 4.82
CA LEU A 101 4.83 -16.73 3.93
C LEU A 101 6.10 -16.18 3.28
N LEU A 102 6.06 -14.96 2.74
CA LEU A 102 7.23 -14.33 2.15
C LEU A 102 8.34 -14.11 3.18
N THR A 103 7.99 -13.63 4.39
CA THR A 103 8.97 -13.44 5.46
C THR A 103 9.65 -14.76 5.85
N LEU A 104 8.87 -15.84 5.93
CA LEU A 104 9.42 -17.17 6.23
C LEU A 104 10.27 -17.72 5.09
N SER A 105 9.91 -17.48 3.83
CA SER A 105 10.73 -17.90 2.68
C SER A 105 12.10 -17.22 2.69
N VAL A 106 12.16 -15.91 2.95
CA VAL A 106 13.44 -15.18 3.06
C VAL A 106 14.22 -15.60 4.32
N ALA A 107 13.53 -15.84 5.43
CA ALA A 107 14.18 -16.36 6.64
C ALA A 107 14.80 -17.75 6.42
N TYR A 108 14.11 -18.58 5.64
CA TYR A 108 14.60 -19.90 5.26
C TYR A 108 15.86 -19.80 4.37
N THR A 109 15.88 -18.88 3.40
CA THR A 109 17.09 -18.70 2.56
C THR A 109 18.29 -18.26 3.39
N PHE A 110 18.11 -17.39 4.40
CA PHE A 110 19.18 -16.98 5.31
C PHE A 110 19.72 -18.15 6.12
N GLN A 111 18.81 -18.93 6.71
CA GLN A 111 19.19 -20.12 7.48
C GLN A 111 19.90 -21.14 6.58
N HIS A 112 19.36 -21.37 5.39
CA HIS A 112 19.94 -22.33 4.45
C HIS A 112 21.33 -21.90 3.94
N MET A 113 21.51 -20.63 3.59
CA MET A 113 22.83 -20.08 3.24
C MET A 113 23.83 -20.24 4.39
N ALA A 114 23.44 -19.94 5.63
CA ALA A 114 24.31 -20.10 6.77
C ALA A 114 24.74 -21.57 6.97
N TYR A 115 23.82 -22.51 6.78
CA TYR A 115 24.11 -23.93 6.83
C TYR A 115 25.10 -24.35 5.71
N GLN A 116 24.85 -23.94 4.47
CA GLN A 116 25.72 -24.29 3.34
C GLN A 116 27.12 -23.69 3.47
N TRP A 117 27.28 -22.47 3.99
CA TRP A 117 28.60 -21.89 4.27
C TRP A 117 29.38 -22.68 5.33
N VAL A 118 28.69 -23.21 6.35
CA VAL A 118 29.32 -24.12 7.31
C VAL A 118 29.83 -25.38 6.60
N THR A 119 29.04 -25.99 5.75
CA THR A 119 29.43 -27.14 4.94
C THR A 119 30.66 -26.84 4.07
N VAL A 120 30.68 -25.69 3.37
CA VAL A 120 31.80 -25.26 2.54
C VAL A 120 33.09 -25.13 3.35
N VAL A 121 33.03 -24.51 4.53
CA VAL A 121 34.25 -24.25 5.33
C VAL A 121 34.73 -25.50 6.08
N LEU A 122 33.80 -26.24 6.69
CA LEU A 122 34.18 -27.38 7.54
C LEU A 122 34.41 -28.67 6.75
N ASP A 123 33.53 -29.03 5.83
CA ASP A 123 33.58 -30.34 5.17
C ASP A 123 34.61 -30.41 4.03
N THR A 124 34.97 -29.27 3.41
CA THR A 124 35.76 -29.27 2.17
C THR A 124 37.27 -29.11 2.35
N GLY A 125 37.75 -28.94 3.55
CA GLY A 125 39.20 -28.83 3.67
C GLY A 125 39.78 -28.60 5.07
N LEU A 126 39.01 -27.96 5.97
CA LEU A 126 39.53 -27.63 7.29
C LEU A 126 39.70 -28.87 8.17
N GLN A 127 38.71 -29.78 8.13
CA GLN A 127 38.72 -31.01 8.94
C GLN A 127 39.90 -31.90 8.65
N GLY A 128 40.15 -32.20 7.37
CA GLY A 128 41.28 -33.05 6.97
C GLY A 128 42.64 -32.44 7.34
N LYS A 129 42.82 -31.15 7.06
CA LYS A 129 44.05 -30.45 7.40
C LYS A 129 44.32 -30.37 8.90
N LEU A 130 43.29 -30.16 9.72
CA LEU A 130 43.43 -30.14 11.17
C LEU A 130 43.74 -31.55 11.72
N TYR A 131 43.14 -32.60 11.15
CA TYR A 131 43.44 -33.97 11.51
C TYR A 131 44.90 -34.33 11.19
N GLU A 132 45.37 -33.97 9.99
CA GLU A 132 46.76 -34.19 9.58
C GLU A 132 47.77 -33.41 10.42
N ALA A 133 47.44 -32.15 10.78
CA ALA A 133 48.36 -31.28 11.51
C ALA A 133 48.47 -31.62 13.00
N PHE A 134 47.38 -32.02 13.66
CA PHE A 134 47.31 -32.14 15.12
C PHE A 134 47.07 -33.56 15.62
N GLY A 135 46.77 -34.52 14.74
CA GLY A 135 46.53 -35.91 15.07
C GLY A 135 45.15 -36.22 15.64
N GLN A 136 44.84 -37.51 15.77
CA GLN A 136 43.50 -38.02 16.11
C GLN A 136 43.03 -37.60 17.49
N GLU A 137 43.86 -37.61 18.48
CA GLU A 137 43.50 -37.32 19.88
C GLU A 137 43.06 -35.84 20.05
N TRP A 138 43.81 -34.90 19.49
CA TRP A 138 43.48 -33.51 19.49
C TRP A 138 42.22 -33.25 18.66
N TYR A 139 42.10 -33.89 17.51
CA TYR A 139 40.96 -33.75 16.63
C TYR A 139 39.62 -34.14 17.32
N VAL A 140 39.60 -35.27 18.03
CA VAL A 140 38.42 -35.73 18.75
C VAL A 140 38.12 -34.85 19.98
N ASN A 141 39.13 -34.62 20.79
CA ASN A 141 38.91 -33.97 22.10
C ASN A 141 38.73 -32.47 22.01
N VAL A 142 39.37 -31.78 21.10
CA VAL A 142 39.31 -30.32 20.99
C VAL A 142 38.45 -29.88 19.81
N TYR A 143 38.74 -30.39 18.62
CA TYR A 143 38.04 -29.96 17.42
C TYR A 143 36.57 -30.40 17.41
N GLN A 144 36.29 -31.69 17.53
CA GLN A 144 34.91 -32.19 17.47
C GLN A 144 34.03 -31.70 18.63
N ASN A 145 34.58 -31.61 19.83
CA ASN A 145 33.81 -31.28 21.03
C ASN A 145 33.59 -29.77 21.25
N VAL A 146 34.53 -28.94 20.84
CA VAL A 146 34.48 -27.50 21.14
C VAL A 146 34.67 -26.62 19.90
N LEU A 147 35.79 -26.78 19.19
CA LEU A 147 36.24 -25.85 18.16
C LEU A 147 35.28 -25.84 16.95
N SER A 148 34.77 -27.01 16.54
CA SER A 148 33.82 -27.12 15.44
C SER A 148 32.51 -26.35 15.71
N TYR A 149 32.02 -26.40 16.95
CA TYR A 149 30.84 -25.61 17.34
C TYR A 149 31.15 -24.11 17.31
N VAL A 150 32.25 -23.67 17.86
CA VAL A 150 32.65 -22.25 17.85
C VAL A 150 32.76 -21.73 16.42
N ILE A 151 33.46 -22.47 15.54
CA ILE A 151 33.59 -22.09 14.13
C ILE A 151 32.22 -22.07 13.43
N THR A 152 31.40 -23.11 13.64
CA THR A 152 30.05 -23.19 13.06
C THR A 152 29.21 -21.97 13.41
N TYR A 153 29.13 -21.60 14.69
CA TYR A 153 28.35 -20.45 15.11
C TYR A 153 28.96 -19.11 14.67
N ALA A 154 30.28 -18.99 14.63
CA ALA A 154 30.93 -17.80 14.11
C ALA A 154 30.61 -17.57 12.63
N ILE A 155 30.67 -18.63 11.79
CA ILE A 155 30.26 -18.55 10.38
C ILE A 155 28.79 -18.18 10.24
N LYS A 156 27.89 -18.84 10.98
CA LYS A 156 26.46 -18.55 10.95
C LYS A 156 26.17 -17.09 11.31
N ILE A 157 26.77 -16.58 12.38
CA ILE A 157 26.62 -15.18 12.78
C ILE A 157 27.11 -14.25 11.65
N GLY A 158 28.28 -14.52 11.07
CA GLY A 158 28.82 -13.73 9.96
C GLY A 158 27.88 -13.69 8.75
N VAL A 159 27.31 -14.82 8.37
CA VAL A 159 26.34 -14.91 7.27
C VAL A 159 25.05 -14.14 7.61
N TYR A 160 24.50 -14.29 8.81
CA TYR A 160 23.30 -13.53 9.23
C TYR A 160 23.54 -12.03 9.23
N VAL A 161 24.69 -11.57 9.72
CA VAL A 161 25.08 -10.15 9.66
C VAL A 161 25.16 -9.67 8.22
N GLY A 162 25.80 -10.43 7.33
CA GLY A 162 25.86 -10.13 5.90
C GLY A 162 24.47 -10.05 5.26
N CYS A 163 23.62 -11.04 5.48
CA CYS A 163 22.24 -11.07 4.99
C CYS A 163 21.42 -9.88 5.51
N TYR A 164 21.64 -9.47 6.76
CA TYR A 164 20.97 -8.29 7.31
C TYR A 164 21.29 -7.02 6.51
N PHE A 165 22.56 -6.74 6.28
CA PHE A 165 22.96 -5.53 5.58
C PHE A 165 22.60 -5.55 4.09
N LEU A 166 22.74 -6.69 3.43
CA LEU A 166 22.50 -6.80 1.98
C LEU A 166 21.02 -6.92 1.62
N ILE A 167 20.24 -7.66 2.40
CA ILE A 167 18.88 -8.07 2.03
C ILE A 167 17.84 -7.58 3.02
N ALA A 168 17.98 -7.88 4.32
CA ALA A 168 16.96 -7.64 5.31
C ALA A 168 16.61 -6.15 5.45
N ARG A 169 17.59 -5.28 5.41
CA ARG A 169 17.40 -3.82 5.47
C ARG A 169 16.52 -3.32 4.32
N THR A 170 16.77 -3.79 3.11
CA THR A 170 15.97 -3.47 1.92
C THR A 170 14.59 -4.11 1.99
N TYR A 171 14.51 -5.38 2.38
CA TYR A 171 13.24 -6.07 2.61
C TYR A 171 12.34 -5.32 3.61
N ILE A 172 12.88 -4.91 4.76
CA ILE A 172 12.13 -4.16 5.79
C ILE A 172 11.60 -2.84 5.24
N LYS A 173 12.40 -2.11 4.46
CA LYS A 173 12.01 -0.82 3.87
C LYS A 173 10.84 -0.98 2.91
N TYR A 174 10.86 -1.99 2.05
CA TYR A 174 9.93 -2.14 0.92
C TYR A 174 8.84 -3.18 1.10
N SER A 175 8.84 -3.92 2.20
CA SER A 175 7.90 -5.03 2.43
C SER A 175 6.41 -4.66 2.37
N LYS A 176 6.06 -3.37 2.46
CA LYS A 176 4.67 -2.89 2.34
C LYS A 176 4.08 -3.05 0.92
N TYR A 177 4.92 -3.17 -0.12
CA TYR A 177 4.51 -3.09 -1.52
C TYR A 177 4.20 -4.43 -2.20
N ILE A 178 4.77 -5.55 -1.72
CA ILE A 178 4.78 -6.84 -2.46
C ILE A 178 3.57 -7.75 -2.21
N PHE A 179 2.76 -7.49 -1.20
CA PHE A 179 1.77 -8.47 -0.71
C PHE A 179 0.59 -8.75 -1.65
N ARG A 180 0.60 -8.25 -2.88
CA ARG A 180 -0.48 -8.46 -3.86
C ARG A 180 -0.14 -9.47 -4.96
N THR A 181 1.09 -9.98 -5.05
CA THR A 181 1.47 -10.89 -6.14
C THR A 181 1.60 -12.32 -5.64
N LEU A 182 0.64 -13.17 -6.01
CA LEU A 182 0.65 -14.62 -5.80
C LEU A 182 1.98 -15.25 -6.29
N ASN A 183 2.55 -14.72 -7.35
CA ASN A 183 3.79 -15.22 -7.97
C ASN A 183 4.99 -15.21 -7.01
N VAL A 184 5.11 -14.21 -6.13
CA VAL A 184 6.21 -14.14 -5.15
C VAL A 184 6.08 -15.23 -4.08
N ILE A 185 4.85 -15.55 -3.68
CA ILE A 185 4.56 -16.62 -2.72
C ILE A 185 4.91 -17.97 -3.34
N VAL A 186 4.45 -18.21 -4.56
CA VAL A 186 4.74 -19.45 -5.30
C VAL A 186 6.25 -19.62 -5.46
N LEU A 187 6.97 -18.55 -5.83
CA LEU A 187 8.42 -18.58 -5.95
C LEU A 187 9.10 -18.93 -4.61
N GLY A 188 8.65 -18.37 -3.49
CA GLY A 188 9.17 -18.67 -2.15
C GLY A 188 8.96 -20.14 -1.75
N VAL A 189 7.79 -20.68 -2.03
CA VAL A 189 7.49 -22.11 -1.78
C VAL A 189 8.37 -23.00 -2.65
N MET A 190 8.56 -22.66 -3.93
CA MET A 190 9.42 -23.41 -4.85
C MET A 190 10.88 -23.44 -4.37
N VAL A 191 11.42 -22.27 -3.94
CA VAL A 191 12.78 -22.21 -3.39
C VAL A 191 12.92 -23.10 -2.16
N TYR A 192 11.95 -23.03 -1.24
CA TYR A 192 11.93 -23.89 -0.08
C TYR A 192 11.96 -25.38 -0.47
N LEU A 193 11.12 -25.81 -1.40
CA LEU A 193 11.06 -27.22 -1.86
C LEU A 193 12.40 -27.64 -2.50
N VAL A 194 12.95 -26.84 -3.40
CA VAL A 194 14.23 -27.15 -4.08
C VAL A 194 15.36 -27.28 -3.07
N CYS A 195 15.52 -26.34 -2.15
CA CYS A 195 16.56 -26.38 -1.14
C CYS A 195 16.39 -27.57 -0.18
N ASN A 196 15.16 -27.90 0.21
CA ASN A 196 14.89 -28.98 1.15
C ASN A 196 15.14 -30.36 0.51
N VAL A 197 14.67 -30.56 -0.72
CA VAL A 197 14.91 -31.82 -1.47
C VAL A 197 16.40 -31.99 -1.76
N ALA A 198 17.10 -30.94 -2.22
CA ALA A 198 18.52 -31.00 -2.49
C ALA A 198 19.32 -31.30 -1.22
N ASN A 199 18.98 -30.69 -0.08
CA ASN A 199 19.62 -30.99 1.20
C ASN A 199 19.41 -32.44 1.66
N ALA A 200 18.18 -32.95 1.55
CA ALA A 200 17.88 -34.34 1.88
C ALA A 200 18.69 -35.32 1.01
N TYR A 201 18.83 -35.01 -0.28
CA TYR A 201 19.61 -35.79 -1.23
C TYR A 201 21.11 -35.80 -0.87
N VAL A 202 21.69 -34.64 -0.51
CA VAL A 202 23.09 -34.55 -0.07
C VAL A 202 23.37 -35.35 1.19
N VAL A 203 22.50 -35.25 2.19
CA VAL A 203 22.62 -35.97 3.46
C VAL A 203 22.59 -37.49 3.24
N HIS A 204 21.75 -37.96 2.32
CA HIS A 204 21.66 -39.39 2.00
C HIS A 204 22.89 -39.91 1.27
N HIS A 205 23.49 -39.11 0.38
CA HIS A 205 24.66 -39.45 -0.42
C HIS A 205 25.95 -38.92 0.21
N MET A 206 26.11 -39.05 1.52
CA MET A 206 27.32 -38.61 2.26
C MET A 206 28.66 -39.25 1.81
N TRP A 207 28.58 -40.33 1.02
CA TRP A 207 29.74 -40.99 0.39
C TRP A 207 30.27 -40.26 -0.85
N TRP A 208 29.58 -39.17 -1.30
CA TRP A 208 30.08 -38.34 -2.40
C TRP A 208 31.41 -37.68 -2.07
N ASP A 209 32.24 -37.56 -3.10
CA ASP A 209 33.50 -36.82 -3.01
C ASP A 209 33.27 -35.39 -2.49
N GLY A 210 34.21 -34.87 -1.71
CA GLY A 210 34.14 -33.52 -1.14
C GLY A 210 33.95 -32.43 -2.20
N THR A 211 34.45 -32.63 -3.41
CA THR A 211 34.27 -31.74 -4.56
C THR A 211 32.78 -31.63 -4.99
N MET A 212 32.08 -32.74 -5.07
CA MET A 212 30.65 -32.74 -5.43
C MET A 212 29.79 -32.07 -4.37
N ARG A 213 30.09 -32.30 -3.09
CA ARG A 213 29.42 -31.59 -1.99
C ARG A 213 29.65 -30.09 -2.02
N LEU A 214 30.88 -29.66 -2.32
CA LEU A 214 31.27 -28.27 -2.48
C LEU A 214 30.50 -27.61 -3.62
N ILE A 215 30.47 -28.22 -4.81
CA ILE A 215 29.75 -27.70 -5.98
C ILE A 215 28.28 -27.52 -5.68
N LEU A 216 27.65 -28.50 -5.04
CA LEU A 216 26.26 -28.44 -4.70
C LEU A 216 25.96 -27.35 -3.63
N ALA A 217 26.79 -27.25 -2.58
CA ALA A 217 26.65 -26.21 -1.57
C ALA A 217 26.76 -24.80 -2.18
N LEU A 218 27.77 -24.57 -3.04
CA LEU A 218 27.93 -23.29 -3.73
C LEU A 218 26.76 -22.98 -4.69
N SER A 219 26.26 -24.00 -5.39
CA SER A 219 25.10 -23.82 -6.28
C SER A 219 23.81 -23.44 -5.50
N LEU A 220 23.60 -24.04 -4.34
CA LEU A 220 22.47 -23.71 -3.46
C LEU A 220 22.60 -22.31 -2.84
N ILE A 221 23.80 -21.90 -2.44
CA ILE A 221 24.08 -20.53 -1.99
C ILE A 221 23.74 -19.54 -3.11
N MET A 222 24.24 -19.78 -4.33
CA MET A 222 23.97 -18.92 -5.48
C MET A 222 22.47 -18.85 -5.79
N PHE A 223 21.75 -19.97 -5.71
CA PHE A 223 20.31 -20.03 -5.91
C PHE A 223 19.55 -19.18 -4.88
N CYS A 224 19.92 -19.24 -3.60
CA CYS A 224 19.33 -18.40 -2.55
C CYS A 224 19.61 -16.91 -2.80
N ILE A 225 20.85 -16.54 -3.18
CA ILE A 225 21.21 -15.14 -3.51
C ILE A 225 20.39 -14.63 -4.69
N LEU A 226 20.22 -15.42 -5.74
CA LEU A 226 19.41 -15.06 -6.90
C LEU A 226 17.95 -14.85 -6.52
N PHE A 227 17.39 -15.74 -5.70
CA PHE A 227 16.01 -15.58 -5.20
C PHE A 227 15.83 -14.29 -4.40
N ASP A 228 16.69 -14.03 -3.44
CA ASP A 228 16.63 -12.84 -2.62
C ASP A 228 16.82 -11.57 -3.45
N SER A 229 17.70 -11.62 -4.48
CA SER A 229 17.90 -10.52 -5.43
C SER A 229 16.65 -10.25 -6.29
N LEU A 230 15.94 -11.29 -6.71
CA LEU A 230 14.66 -11.15 -7.43
C LEU A 230 13.59 -10.52 -6.56
N ILE A 231 13.52 -10.87 -5.27
CA ILE A 231 12.60 -10.23 -4.33
C ILE A 231 12.91 -8.74 -4.19
N VAL A 232 14.18 -8.39 -3.95
CA VAL A 232 14.63 -7.00 -3.80
C VAL A 232 14.38 -6.21 -5.10
N GLY A 233 14.69 -6.79 -6.26
CA GLY A 233 14.42 -6.19 -7.58
C GLY A 233 12.92 -5.93 -7.81
N GLY A 234 12.08 -6.88 -7.42
CA GLY A 234 10.62 -6.74 -7.47
C GLY A 234 10.12 -5.55 -6.63
N PHE A 235 10.71 -5.31 -5.45
CA PHE A 235 10.40 -4.16 -4.62
C PHE A 235 10.67 -2.83 -5.34
N HIS A 236 11.82 -2.70 -5.98
CA HIS A 236 12.19 -1.49 -6.71
C HIS A 236 11.28 -1.22 -7.91
N ILE A 237 10.83 -2.27 -8.61
CA ILE A 237 9.90 -2.14 -9.73
C ILE A 237 8.54 -1.61 -9.26
N VAL A 238 8.02 -2.12 -8.14
CA VAL A 238 6.73 -1.68 -7.60
C VAL A 238 6.80 -0.24 -7.08
N GLU A 239 7.87 0.13 -6.39
CA GLU A 239 8.11 1.51 -5.94
C GLU A 239 8.12 2.49 -7.11
N ARG A 240 8.90 2.20 -8.16
CA ARG A 240 8.96 3.04 -9.38
C ARG A 240 7.60 3.16 -10.07
N ARG A 241 6.79 2.10 -10.08
CA ARG A 241 5.43 2.17 -10.65
C ARG A 241 4.51 3.09 -9.85
N GLU A 242 4.57 3.06 -8.52
CA GLU A 242 3.79 3.98 -7.68
C GLU A 242 4.22 5.44 -7.91
N GLU A 243 5.52 5.73 -7.91
CA GLU A 243 6.06 7.07 -8.21
C GLU A 243 5.60 7.55 -9.59
N THR A 244 5.70 6.70 -10.62
CA THR A 244 5.25 7.04 -11.98
C THR A 244 3.75 7.30 -12.02
N THR A 245 2.95 6.58 -11.25
CA THR A 245 1.49 6.78 -11.17
C THR A 245 1.15 8.11 -10.53
N ILE A 246 1.85 8.48 -9.44
CA ILE A 246 1.68 9.78 -8.77
C ILE A 246 2.08 10.92 -9.71
N ILE A 247 3.24 10.81 -10.40
CA ILE A 247 3.70 11.82 -11.35
C ILE A 247 2.68 12.01 -12.49
N LYS A 248 2.16 10.92 -13.06
CA LYS A 248 1.12 10.98 -14.11
C LYS A 248 -0.16 11.64 -13.61
N ALA A 249 -0.61 11.31 -12.40
CA ALA A 249 -1.80 11.93 -11.81
C ALA A 249 -1.61 13.44 -11.62
N THR A 250 -0.44 13.85 -11.12
CA THR A 250 -0.09 15.27 -10.94
C THR A 250 0.01 16.01 -12.28
N LEU A 251 0.62 15.38 -13.29
CA LEU A 251 0.72 15.95 -14.64
C LEU A 251 -0.66 16.15 -15.27
N ASN A 252 -1.52 15.13 -15.20
CA ASN A 252 -2.88 15.23 -15.72
C ASN A 252 -3.70 16.31 -15.00
N SER A 253 -3.49 16.50 -13.71
CA SER A 253 -4.12 17.60 -12.95
C SER A 253 -3.65 18.98 -13.46
N LYS A 254 -2.35 19.13 -13.72
CA LYS A 254 -1.81 20.38 -14.29
C LYS A 254 -2.32 20.66 -15.70
N ILE A 255 -2.40 19.65 -16.56
CA ILE A 255 -2.95 19.78 -17.91
C ILE A 255 -4.41 20.25 -17.86
N ARG A 256 -5.24 19.63 -17.03
CA ARG A 256 -6.64 20.06 -16.84
C ARG A 256 -6.74 21.50 -16.34
N GLN A 257 -5.87 21.90 -15.41
CA GLN A 257 -5.83 23.27 -14.92
C GLN A 257 -5.48 24.26 -16.04
N GLN A 258 -4.55 23.91 -16.92
CA GLN A 258 -4.17 24.74 -18.07
C GLN A 258 -5.29 24.84 -19.09
N GLU A 259 -5.93 23.72 -19.44
CA GLU A 259 -7.10 23.70 -20.34
C GLU A 259 -8.26 24.55 -19.80
N MET A 260 -8.50 24.51 -18.49
CA MET A 260 -9.53 25.37 -17.87
C MET A 260 -9.14 26.86 -17.93
N MET A 261 -7.87 27.19 -17.73
CA MET A 261 -7.42 28.60 -17.86
C MET A 261 -7.58 29.11 -19.31
N GLU A 262 -7.23 28.28 -20.32
CA GLU A 262 -7.42 28.62 -21.73
C GLU A 262 -8.90 28.79 -22.08
N ASN A 263 -9.76 27.91 -21.59
CA ASN A 263 -11.21 28.02 -21.80
C ASN A 263 -11.79 29.28 -21.14
N ASN A 264 -11.35 29.64 -19.95
CA ASN A 264 -11.76 30.87 -19.28
C ASN A 264 -11.30 32.13 -20.05
N ILE A 265 -10.06 32.14 -20.56
CA ILE A 265 -9.56 33.24 -21.38
C ILE A 265 -10.37 33.37 -22.66
N ASN A 266 -10.68 32.25 -23.33
CA ASN A 266 -11.51 32.24 -24.55
C ASN A 266 -12.93 32.72 -24.26
N PHE A 267 -13.53 32.34 -23.16
CA PHE A 267 -14.84 32.81 -22.72
C PHE A 267 -14.84 34.31 -22.46
N ILE A 268 -13.86 34.85 -21.73
CA ILE A 268 -13.72 36.29 -21.49
C ILE A 268 -13.56 37.04 -22.81
N ASN A 269 -12.71 36.56 -23.73
CA ASN A 269 -12.51 37.17 -25.03
C ASN A 269 -13.80 37.20 -25.88
N MET A 270 -14.56 36.11 -25.85
CA MET A 270 -15.84 36.02 -26.54
C MET A 270 -16.83 37.04 -25.98
N LYS A 271 -16.95 37.17 -24.67
CA LYS A 271 -17.83 38.13 -24.02
C LYS A 271 -17.42 39.57 -24.26
N CYS A 272 -16.12 39.88 -24.23
CA CYS A 272 -15.61 41.20 -24.61
C CYS A 272 -15.89 41.55 -26.08
N HIS A 273 -15.84 40.53 -26.96
CA HIS A 273 -16.23 40.72 -28.36
C HIS A 273 -17.72 41.06 -28.54
N ASP A 274 -18.58 40.34 -27.84
CA ASP A 274 -20.05 40.56 -27.87
C ASP A 274 -20.44 41.95 -27.34
N LEU A 275 -19.83 42.38 -26.22
CA LEU A 275 -19.95 43.74 -25.68
C LEU A 275 -19.51 44.81 -26.71
N ARG A 276 -18.37 44.62 -27.36
CA ARG A 276 -17.90 45.53 -28.41
C ARG A 276 -18.85 45.62 -29.58
N LYS A 277 -19.48 44.49 -29.96
CA LYS A 277 -20.48 44.42 -31.05
C LYS A 277 -21.72 45.20 -30.68
N GLU A 278 -22.21 45.09 -29.45
CA GLU A 278 -23.40 45.78 -28.94
C GLU A 278 -23.12 47.30 -28.85
N LEU A 279 -22.00 47.71 -28.31
CA LEU A 279 -21.57 49.12 -28.30
C LEU A 279 -21.43 49.70 -29.70
N ARG A 280 -20.98 48.95 -30.70
CA ARG A 280 -20.93 49.43 -32.11
C ARG A 280 -22.35 49.61 -32.69
N ARG A 281 -23.31 48.72 -32.37
CA ARG A 281 -24.72 48.83 -32.78
C ARG A 281 -25.37 50.07 -32.22
N LEU A 282 -25.11 50.36 -30.95
CA LEU A 282 -25.66 51.56 -30.27
C LEU A 282 -25.02 52.84 -30.84
N LYS A 283 -23.71 52.85 -31.14
CA LYS A 283 -23.04 53.97 -31.81
C LYS A 283 -23.52 54.20 -33.25
N ALA A 284 -23.96 53.18 -33.95
CA ALA A 284 -24.42 53.28 -35.33
C ALA A 284 -25.88 53.83 -35.44
N LYS A 285 -26.67 53.74 -34.38
CA LYS A 285 -27.98 54.41 -34.30
C LYS A 285 -27.76 55.92 -34.14
N LYS A 286 -27.75 56.68 -35.26
CA LYS A 286 -27.79 58.13 -35.28
C LYS A 286 -29.15 58.65 -34.79
N GLY A 287 -29.30 58.90 -33.51
CA GLY A 287 -30.51 59.41 -32.85
C GLY A 287 -30.42 59.17 -31.35
N SER A 288 -31.12 59.95 -30.53
CA SER A 288 -31.09 59.82 -29.07
C SER A 288 -31.25 58.35 -28.66
N LEU A 289 -30.34 57.84 -27.84
CA LEU A 289 -30.49 56.56 -27.16
C LEU A 289 -31.87 56.51 -26.51
N THR A 290 -32.65 55.51 -26.88
CA THR A 290 -33.97 55.30 -26.27
C THR A 290 -33.80 54.62 -24.91
N ASP A 291 -34.80 54.83 -24.02
CA ASP A 291 -34.79 54.14 -22.71
C ASP A 291 -34.66 52.60 -22.86
N GLU A 292 -35.14 52.00 -23.97
CA GLU A 292 -34.97 50.60 -24.32
C GLU A 292 -33.48 50.23 -24.62
N ASP A 293 -32.75 51.12 -25.31
CA ASP A 293 -31.31 50.90 -25.57
C ASP A 293 -30.50 51.02 -24.28
N PHE A 294 -30.91 51.85 -23.33
CA PHE A 294 -30.37 51.92 -21.98
C PHE A 294 -30.71 50.70 -21.14
N CYS A 295 -31.98 50.21 -21.21
CA CYS A 295 -32.39 48.98 -20.53
C CYS A 295 -31.59 47.76 -21.03
N MET A 296 -31.38 47.60 -22.36
CA MET A 296 -30.54 46.52 -22.91
C MET A 296 -29.10 46.63 -22.49
N LEU A 297 -28.54 47.82 -22.36
CA LEU A 297 -27.20 48.10 -21.86
C LEU A 297 -27.11 47.79 -20.34
N GLU A 298 -28.13 48.21 -19.62
CA GLU A 298 -28.29 47.95 -18.19
C GLU A 298 -28.52 46.48 -17.89
N GLU A 299 -29.33 45.76 -18.68
CA GLU A 299 -29.44 44.31 -18.60
C GLU A 299 -28.11 43.59 -18.94
N SER A 300 -27.41 44.03 -19.97
CA SER A 300 -26.09 43.49 -20.31
C SER A 300 -25.01 43.81 -19.24
N LEU A 301 -25.05 44.98 -18.63
CA LEU A 301 -24.22 45.41 -17.52
C LEU A 301 -24.68 44.84 -16.19
N ASN A 302 -25.99 44.77 -15.93
CA ASN A 302 -26.55 44.14 -14.73
C ASN A 302 -26.35 42.62 -14.73
N PHE A 303 -26.28 42.00 -15.91
CA PHE A 303 -25.81 40.62 -16.02
C PHE A 303 -24.35 40.44 -15.52
N TYR A 304 -23.54 41.49 -15.63
CA TYR A 304 -22.19 41.55 -15.04
C TYR A 304 -22.20 42.15 -13.62
N ASP A 305 -23.16 43.02 -13.28
CA ASP A 305 -23.27 43.69 -11.95
C ASP A 305 -24.08 42.86 -10.93
N SER A 306 -24.93 41.95 -11.38
CA SER A 306 -25.48 40.85 -10.54
C SER A 306 -24.42 39.81 -10.21
N SER A 307 -23.12 40.15 -10.47
CA SER A 307 -21.99 39.35 -10.12
C SER A 307 -21.98 39.07 -8.62
N VAL A 308 -21.91 37.82 -8.29
CA VAL A 308 -21.64 37.36 -6.94
C VAL A 308 -20.40 38.11 -6.45
N LYS A 309 -20.53 38.94 -5.42
CA LYS A 309 -19.44 39.72 -4.85
C LYS A 309 -18.97 39.04 -3.56
N THR A 310 -18.07 38.06 -3.69
CA THR A 310 -17.48 37.37 -2.52
C THR A 310 -16.25 38.09 -1.96
N GLY A 311 -15.72 39.10 -2.69
CA GLY A 311 -14.46 39.73 -2.40
C GLY A 311 -13.22 39.00 -2.98
N ASN A 312 -13.44 37.87 -3.68
CA ASN A 312 -12.39 37.10 -4.36
C ASN A 312 -12.75 36.89 -5.83
N VAL A 313 -12.02 37.56 -6.72
CA VAL A 313 -12.30 37.58 -8.17
C VAL A 313 -12.38 36.19 -8.80
N ASN A 314 -11.59 35.23 -8.32
CA ASN A 314 -11.59 33.85 -8.85
C ASN A 314 -12.86 33.09 -8.43
N ILE A 315 -13.32 33.30 -7.19
CA ILE A 315 -14.56 32.71 -6.68
C ILE A 315 -15.75 33.36 -7.36
N ASP A 316 -15.73 34.69 -7.53
CA ASP A 316 -16.76 35.44 -8.22
C ASP A 316 -16.97 34.91 -9.65
N ALA A 317 -15.89 34.75 -10.42
CA ALA A 317 -15.94 34.20 -11.78
C ALA A 317 -16.50 32.77 -11.82
N LEU A 318 -16.09 31.91 -10.90
CA LEU A 318 -16.59 30.53 -10.79
C LEU A 318 -18.10 30.50 -10.49
N LEU A 319 -18.52 31.22 -9.46
CA LEU A 319 -19.93 31.22 -9.04
C LEU A 319 -20.82 31.83 -10.10
N GLN A 320 -20.33 32.85 -10.81
CA GLN A 320 -21.05 33.47 -11.92
C GLN A 320 -21.29 32.50 -13.08
N ASP A 321 -20.24 31.73 -13.48
CA ASP A 321 -20.37 30.71 -14.53
C ASP A 321 -21.40 29.65 -14.15
N LYS A 322 -21.35 29.16 -12.90
CA LYS A 322 -22.30 28.17 -12.41
C LYS A 322 -23.74 28.70 -12.29
N LEU A 323 -23.91 29.96 -11.87
CA LEU A 323 -25.19 30.61 -11.82
C LEU A 323 -25.83 30.71 -13.21
N ILE A 324 -25.04 31.09 -14.22
CA ILE A 324 -25.51 31.17 -15.61
C ILE A 324 -25.95 29.79 -16.11
N TYR A 325 -25.16 28.75 -15.85
CA TYR A 325 -25.49 27.39 -16.22
C TYR A 325 -26.79 26.92 -15.54
N CYS A 326 -26.89 27.07 -14.23
CA CYS A 326 -28.08 26.70 -13.45
C CYS A 326 -29.33 27.36 -13.99
N ASN A 327 -29.29 28.66 -14.25
CA ASN A 327 -30.42 29.40 -14.83
C ASN A 327 -30.83 28.86 -16.21
N SER A 328 -29.84 28.47 -17.06
CA SER A 328 -30.12 27.92 -18.38
C SER A 328 -30.83 26.57 -18.36
N VAL A 329 -30.64 25.77 -17.30
CA VAL A 329 -31.28 24.45 -17.12
C VAL A 329 -32.43 24.45 -16.12
N GLY A 330 -32.85 25.64 -15.65
CA GLY A 330 -33.99 25.82 -14.76
C GLY A 330 -33.73 25.35 -13.33
N ILE A 331 -32.52 25.54 -12.82
CA ILE A 331 -32.13 25.29 -11.45
C ILE A 331 -32.00 26.63 -10.72
N GLU A 332 -32.62 26.77 -9.58
CA GLU A 332 -32.43 27.92 -8.70
C GLU A 332 -31.17 27.74 -7.85
N PHE A 333 -30.12 28.53 -8.15
CA PHE A 333 -28.86 28.47 -7.43
C PHE A 333 -28.67 29.71 -6.56
N THR A 334 -28.60 29.50 -5.24
CA THR A 334 -28.36 30.56 -4.27
C THR A 334 -26.99 30.38 -3.65
N SER A 335 -26.14 31.41 -3.67
CA SER A 335 -24.80 31.37 -3.07
C SER A 335 -24.58 32.52 -2.11
N LEU A 336 -24.14 32.23 -0.90
CA LEU A 336 -23.70 33.19 0.11
C LEU A 336 -22.28 32.79 0.57
N VAL A 337 -21.31 33.32 -0.13
CA VAL A 337 -19.91 32.94 0.04
C VAL A 337 -19.06 34.15 0.43
N ASP A 338 -18.33 34.04 1.54
CA ASP A 338 -17.29 34.97 1.94
C ASP A 338 -15.94 34.54 1.36
N GLY A 339 -15.46 35.24 0.34
CA GLY A 339 -14.20 34.90 -0.34
C GLY A 339 -12.97 35.07 0.54
N ASP A 340 -13.04 35.95 1.52
CA ASP A 340 -11.96 36.14 2.50
C ASP A 340 -11.76 34.94 3.43
N ALA A 341 -12.80 34.13 3.61
CA ALA A 341 -12.74 32.91 4.40
C ALA A 341 -11.77 31.86 3.82
N PHE A 342 -11.46 31.95 2.52
CA PHE A 342 -10.56 31.02 1.81
C PHE A 342 -9.10 31.47 1.75
N LYS A 343 -8.70 32.50 2.44
CA LYS A 343 -7.32 33.09 2.36
C LYS A 343 -6.22 32.10 2.68
N ASP A 344 -6.49 31.14 3.56
CA ASP A 344 -5.51 30.14 4.00
C ASP A 344 -5.37 28.94 3.03
N MET A 345 -6.17 28.93 1.95
CA MET A 345 -6.15 27.88 0.92
C MET A 345 -5.47 28.38 -0.37
N THR A 346 -4.84 27.44 -1.11
CA THR A 346 -4.33 27.80 -2.45
C THR A 346 -5.49 28.05 -3.42
N PRO A 347 -5.37 29.01 -4.35
CA PRO A 347 -6.44 29.33 -5.32
C PRO A 347 -6.91 28.10 -6.12
N SER A 348 -6.01 27.19 -6.48
CA SER A 348 -6.36 25.95 -7.18
C SER A 348 -7.17 25.01 -6.32
N ASP A 349 -6.85 24.85 -5.03
CA ASP A 349 -7.62 23.97 -4.14
C ASP A 349 -9.03 24.52 -3.89
N VAL A 350 -9.15 25.85 -3.73
CA VAL A 350 -10.46 26.52 -3.61
C VAL A 350 -11.29 26.27 -4.86
N TYR A 351 -10.72 26.49 -6.04
CA TYR A 351 -11.42 26.26 -7.31
C TYR A 351 -11.87 24.80 -7.44
N PHE A 352 -10.99 23.84 -7.21
CA PHE A 352 -11.34 22.40 -7.29
C PHE A 352 -12.38 21.99 -6.25
N LEU A 353 -12.29 22.53 -5.03
CA LEU A 353 -13.22 22.22 -3.96
C LEU A 353 -14.63 22.71 -4.32
N LEU A 354 -14.78 23.99 -4.63
CA LEU A 354 -16.05 24.61 -4.96
C LEU A 354 -16.65 24.03 -6.24
N THR A 355 -15.82 23.82 -7.30
CA THR A 355 -16.30 23.21 -8.55
C THR A 355 -16.87 21.83 -8.31
N ASN A 356 -16.15 20.95 -7.57
CA ASN A 356 -16.65 19.59 -7.31
C ASN A 356 -17.91 19.58 -6.44
N ILE A 357 -18.05 20.52 -5.50
CA ILE A 357 -19.25 20.65 -4.67
C ILE A 357 -20.45 21.03 -5.55
N ILE A 358 -20.28 22.09 -6.35
CA ILE A 358 -21.38 22.65 -7.15
C ILE A 358 -21.76 21.69 -8.29
N ASP A 359 -20.78 21.09 -8.99
CA ASP A 359 -21.05 20.15 -10.09
C ASP A 359 -21.80 18.90 -9.59
N ASN A 360 -21.44 18.38 -8.41
CA ASN A 360 -22.19 17.28 -7.79
C ASN A 360 -23.65 17.67 -7.49
N ALA A 361 -23.85 18.88 -6.97
CA ALA A 361 -25.19 19.41 -6.69
C ALA A 361 -26.02 19.60 -7.97
N ILE A 362 -25.43 20.17 -9.02
CA ILE A 362 -26.09 20.36 -10.32
C ILE A 362 -26.48 19.00 -10.90
N GLU A 363 -25.54 18.03 -10.96
CA GLU A 363 -25.82 16.70 -11.50
C GLU A 363 -26.95 15.99 -10.76
N ALA A 364 -27.01 16.10 -9.44
CA ALA A 364 -28.08 15.53 -8.63
C ALA A 364 -29.44 16.21 -8.92
N THR A 365 -29.42 17.54 -9.01
CA THR A 365 -30.63 18.36 -9.15
C THR A 365 -31.22 18.32 -10.56
N GLU A 366 -30.39 18.18 -11.61
CA GLU A 366 -30.84 18.00 -13.00
C GLU A 366 -31.75 16.76 -13.17
N SER A 367 -31.48 15.71 -12.37
CA SER A 367 -32.28 14.48 -12.42
C SER A 367 -33.69 14.58 -11.84
N ILE A 368 -34.05 15.72 -11.21
CA ILE A 368 -35.31 15.94 -10.56
C ILE A 368 -36.34 16.47 -11.57
N GLU A 369 -37.52 15.84 -11.66
CA GLU A 369 -38.58 16.23 -12.59
C GLU A 369 -39.34 17.47 -12.12
N GLU A 370 -39.53 17.59 -10.81
CA GLU A 370 -40.30 18.68 -10.16
C GLU A 370 -39.48 19.96 -10.15
N LYS A 371 -39.86 20.96 -10.95
CA LYS A 371 -39.11 22.22 -11.09
C LYS A 371 -38.95 22.98 -9.77
N GLU A 372 -39.97 22.90 -8.91
CA GLU A 372 -39.98 23.58 -7.60
C GLU A 372 -38.93 23.01 -6.62
N LYS A 373 -38.47 21.80 -6.86
CA LYS A 373 -37.39 21.14 -6.07
C LYS A 373 -36.00 21.28 -6.68
N ARG A 374 -35.86 21.97 -7.82
CA ARG A 374 -34.56 22.22 -8.44
C ARG A 374 -33.88 23.42 -7.79
N ILE A 375 -33.48 23.23 -6.53
CA ILE A 375 -32.86 24.27 -5.70
C ILE A 375 -31.52 23.79 -5.21
N ILE A 376 -30.48 24.63 -5.34
CA ILE A 376 -29.15 24.43 -4.78
C ILE A 376 -28.81 25.64 -3.91
N SER A 377 -28.36 25.40 -2.68
CA SER A 377 -27.92 26.45 -1.77
C SER A 377 -26.48 26.18 -1.34
N LEU A 378 -25.58 27.16 -1.53
CA LEU A 378 -24.19 27.10 -1.12
C LEU A 378 -23.90 28.25 -0.17
N THR A 379 -23.39 27.93 1.02
CA THR A 379 -22.90 28.93 1.98
C THR A 379 -21.47 28.63 2.38
N ALA A 380 -20.64 29.66 2.48
CA ALA A 380 -19.29 29.52 2.98
C ALA A 380 -18.89 30.76 3.78
N SER A 381 -18.47 30.56 5.03
CA SER A 381 -18.05 31.65 5.92
C SER A 381 -17.09 31.16 6.98
N LYS A 382 -16.31 32.10 7.54
CA LYS A 382 -15.39 31.79 8.65
C LYS A 382 -16.12 31.99 9.99
N LYS A 383 -16.31 30.89 10.77
CA LYS A 383 -16.92 30.93 12.10
C LYS A 383 -15.89 30.56 13.15
N GLN A 384 -15.60 31.45 14.07
CA GLN A 384 -14.58 31.23 15.13
C GLN A 384 -13.22 30.75 14.62
N GLY A 385 -12.78 31.27 13.46
CA GLY A 385 -11.50 30.89 12.85
C GLY A 385 -11.54 29.69 11.93
N VAL A 386 -12.65 28.94 11.87
CA VAL A 386 -12.85 27.75 11.04
C VAL A 386 -13.65 28.14 9.80
N LEU A 387 -13.19 27.79 8.61
CA LEU A 387 -13.94 27.88 7.37
C LEU A 387 -15.03 26.79 7.37
N VAL A 388 -16.28 27.20 7.32
CA VAL A 388 -17.44 26.30 7.21
C VAL A 388 -18.08 26.50 5.85
N ILE A 389 -18.13 25.41 5.06
CA ILE A 389 -18.82 25.34 3.78
C ILE A 389 -20.01 24.41 3.96
N GLU A 390 -21.22 24.87 3.62
CA GLU A 390 -22.42 24.05 3.62
C GLU A 390 -23.08 24.15 2.24
N GLU A 391 -23.34 22.99 1.63
CA GLU A 391 -24.08 22.85 0.40
C GLU A 391 -25.34 22.01 0.66
N THR A 392 -26.44 22.40 0.08
CA THR A 392 -27.72 21.71 0.22
C THR A 392 -28.44 21.67 -1.11
N ASN A 393 -28.90 20.49 -1.53
CA ASN A 393 -29.67 20.30 -2.74
C ASN A 393 -30.72 19.19 -2.56
N TYR A 394 -31.79 19.22 -3.36
CA TYR A 394 -32.67 18.07 -3.47
C TYR A 394 -32.00 16.94 -4.22
N PHE A 395 -32.30 15.70 -3.78
CA PHE A 395 -31.69 14.50 -4.30
C PHE A 395 -32.71 13.37 -4.46
N LYS A 396 -32.67 12.63 -5.58
CA LYS A 396 -33.53 11.46 -5.82
C LYS A 396 -32.65 10.23 -5.96
N GLY A 397 -32.70 9.32 -4.99
CA GLY A 397 -31.97 8.03 -5.06
C GLY A 397 -31.49 7.54 -3.71
N ASN A 398 -30.90 6.31 -3.70
CA ASN A 398 -30.31 5.74 -2.51
C ASN A 398 -28.80 5.94 -2.54
N VAL A 399 -28.27 6.59 -1.54
CA VAL A 399 -26.80 6.68 -1.32
C VAL A 399 -26.37 5.56 -0.39
N THR A 400 -25.43 4.74 -0.84
CA THR A 400 -24.79 3.74 0.02
C THR A 400 -23.39 4.24 0.41
N PHE A 401 -23.06 4.10 1.68
CA PHE A 401 -21.76 4.45 2.20
C PHE A 401 -20.84 3.23 2.23
N ASN A 402 -19.55 3.44 2.01
CA ASN A 402 -18.52 2.43 2.24
C ASN A 402 -18.17 2.38 3.74
N ASP A 403 -17.45 1.35 4.16
CA ASP A 403 -17.00 1.19 5.56
C ASP A 403 -16.09 2.33 6.05
N ASP A 404 -15.55 3.13 5.14
CA ASP A 404 -14.71 4.32 5.41
C ASP A 404 -15.52 5.65 5.44
N GLY A 405 -16.85 5.58 5.35
CA GLY A 405 -17.75 6.74 5.33
C GLY A 405 -17.79 7.47 3.99
N SER A 406 -17.16 6.97 2.94
CA SER A 406 -17.24 7.54 1.58
C SER A 406 -18.50 7.06 0.84
N ILE A 407 -19.07 7.91 -0.02
CA ILE A 407 -20.24 7.55 -0.84
C ILE A 407 -19.83 6.51 -1.88
N LYS A 408 -20.62 5.41 -1.96
CA LYS A 408 -20.50 4.40 -3.01
C LYS A 408 -21.25 4.87 -4.23
N THR A 409 -20.54 5.11 -5.32
CA THR A 409 -21.17 5.56 -6.58
C THR A 409 -22.06 4.49 -7.19
N THR A 410 -23.31 4.83 -7.49
CA THR A 410 -24.34 3.94 -8.04
C THR A 410 -24.36 3.86 -9.58
N LYS A 411 -23.53 4.63 -10.31
CA LYS A 411 -23.53 4.66 -11.77
C LYS A 411 -22.69 3.53 -12.40
N LEU A 412 -23.42 2.65 -13.13
CA LEU A 412 -22.88 1.46 -13.84
C LEU A 412 -22.27 1.76 -15.23
N GLU A 413 -22.52 2.93 -15.82
CA GLU A 413 -22.12 3.27 -17.21
C GLU A 413 -20.95 4.26 -17.27
N ASN A 414 -19.77 3.87 -17.15
CA ASN A 414 -18.48 4.57 -17.22
C ASN A 414 -17.68 4.57 -15.90
N LYS A 415 -17.38 3.37 -15.44
CA LYS A 415 -16.55 3.12 -14.24
C LYS A 415 -15.18 3.81 -14.20
N LYS A 416 -14.74 4.47 -15.29
CA LYS A 416 -13.40 5.07 -15.37
C LYS A 416 -13.33 6.56 -14.96
N TYR A 417 -14.45 7.28 -14.92
CA TYR A 417 -14.41 8.74 -14.71
C TYR A 417 -15.39 9.29 -13.66
N HIS A 418 -16.35 8.51 -13.13
CA HIS A 418 -17.32 8.95 -12.13
C HIS A 418 -17.01 8.39 -10.73
N GLY A 419 -17.13 9.21 -9.72
CA GLY A 419 -16.79 8.91 -8.31
C GLY A 419 -15.53 9.63 -7.80
N TYR A 420 -14.93 10.49 -8.63
CA TYR A 420 -13.77 11.28 -8.21
C TYR A 420 -14.14 12.59 -7.49
N GLY A 421 -15.34 13.15 -7.73
CA GLY A 421 -15.78 14.43 -7.14
C GLY A 421 -15.77 14.39 -5.62
N THR A 422 -16.50 13.48 -5.02
CA THR A 422 -16.58 13.34 -3.55
C THR A 422 -15.24 12.95 -2.94
N LYS A 423 -14.45 12.10 -3.64
CA LYS A 423 -13.09 11.76 -3.19
C LYS A 423 -12.13 12.95 -3.26
N SER A 424 -12.29 13.80 -4.27
CA SER A 424 -11.51 15.05 -4.41
C SER A 424 -11.86 16.03 -3.30
N ILE A 425 -13.14 16.20 -2.99
CA ILE A 425 -13.60 17.02 -1.87
C ILE A 425 -12.99 16.52 -0.56
N ALA A 426 -13.11 15.21 -0.27
CA ALA A 426 -12.54 14.60 0.94
C ALA A 426 -11.02 14.72 0.99
N TYR A 427 -10.33 14.61 -0.13
CA TYR A 427 -8.88 14.77 -0.21
C TYR A 427 -8.45 16.20 0.14
N ILE A 428 -9.10 17.21 -0.48
CA ILE A 428 -8.77 18.62 -0.20
C ILE A 428 -9.12 18.96 1.25
N THR A 429 -10.27 18.54 1.75
CA THR A 429 -10.64 18.75 3.16
C THR A 429 -9.58 18.20 4.12
N ARG A 430 -9.08 16.97 3.90
CA ARG A 430 -8.02 16.37 4.70
C ARG A 430 -6.67 17.06 4.56
N LYS A 431 -6.38 17.63 3.39
CA LYS A 431 -5.13 18.38 3.14
C LYS A 431 -5.01 19.59 4.05
N TYR A 432 -6.15 20.18 4.44
CA TYR A 432 -6.24 21.32 5.34
C TYR A 432 -6.73 20.92 6.75
N ASP A 433 -6.49 19.67 7.16
CA ASP A 433 -6.87 19.10 8.48
C ASP A 433 -8.34 19.23 8.85
N GLY A 434 -9.21 19.39 7.83
CA GLY A 434 -10.64 19.59 7.96
C GLY A 434 -11.44 18.29 8.12
N LYS A 435 -12.72 18.47 8.42
CA LYS A 435 -13.72 17.40 8.51
C LYS A 435 -14.83 17.62 7.49
N MET A 436 -15.30 16.52 6.91
CA MET A 436 -16.42 16.49 5.98
C MET A 436 -17.52 15.61 6.56
N ASP A 437 -18.74 16.11 6.57
CA ASP A 437 -19.94 15.41 7.01
C ASP A 437 -21.01 15.48 5.92
N ILE A 438 -21.79 14.40 5.77
CA ILE A 438 -22.87 14.28 4.78
C ILE A 438 -24.09 13.75 5.50
N ASP A 439 -25.17 14.52 5.44
CA ASP A 439 -26.48 14.15 5.98
C ASP A 439 -27.52 14.09 4.85
N ILE A 440 -28.35 13.07 4.87
CA ILE A 440 -29.43 12.89 3.88
C ILE A 440 -30.73 12.64 4.63
N LYS A 441 -31.64 13.58 4.51
CA LYS A 441 -32.97 13.51 5.14
C LYS A 441 -34.04 14.12 4.21
N ASP A 442 -35.18 13.47 4.12
CA ASP A 442 -36.37 13.98 3.41
C ASP A 442 -36.07 14.41 1.96
N ASP A 443 -35.32 13.58 1.20
CA ASP A 443 -34.85 13.85 -0.16
C ASP A 443 -33.92 15.08 -0.29
N ILE A 444 -33.36 15.55 0.80
CA ILE A 444 -32.36 16.62 0.84
C ILE A 444 -30.98 16.05 1.15
N PHE A 445 -30.04 16.33 0.28
CA PHE A 445 -28.62 16.09 0.49
C PHE A 445 -28.01 17.33 1.12
N LYS A 446 -27.26 17.15 2.19
CA LYS A 446 -26.52 18.22 2.87
C LYS A 446 -25.06 17.81 3.06
N LEU A 447 -24.16 18.57 2.45
CA LEU A 447 -22.71 18.46 2.63
C LEU A 447 -22.24 19.58 3.55
N LYS A 448 -21.50 19.24 4.59
CA LYS A 448 -20.85 20.18 5.50
C LYS A 448 -19.36 19.91 5.57
N ILE A 449 -18.56 20.95 5.37
CA ILE A 449 -17.11 20.91 5.45
C ILE A 449 -16.67 21.96 6.45
N ALA A 450 -15.74 21.58 7.33
CA ALA A 450 -15.10 22.46 8.30
C ALA A 450 -13.57 22.34 8.14
N ILE A 451 -12.90 23.43 7.82
CA ILE A 451 -11.45 23.54 7.58
C ILE A 451 -10.86 24.63 8.48
#